data_1f7546e6472ac3bf02ecac8d5359a7dd
#
_entry.id   1f7546e6472ac3bf02ecac8d5359a7dd
#
_cell.length_a   1.000
_cell.length_b   1.000
_cell.length_c   1.000
_cell.angle_alpha   90.00
_cell.angle_beta   90.00
_cell.angle_gamma   90.00
#
_symmetry.space_group_name_H-M   'P 1'
#
loop_
_entity.id
_entity.type
_entity.pdbx_description
1 polymer ?
#
loop_
_entity_poly.entity_id
_entity_poly.type
_entity_poly.pdbx_seq_one_letter_code
_entity_poly.pdbx_strand_id
1 'polypeptide(L)'
;MGSTEFTDFNKLQKFYYARQDMGTGTVDLRIPNGGDGEANLNGHPMPTSGKVKAITMLCSGPDTPSTSNDHTWMIRKNGNSSSNTETFAFDIDTDMTNTNGTNYTITIVDGQHGFSEYSFNAGDLLQIRRSSSGGTLDNVNCVLWVMFD
;
A
#
# COMPACT_ATOMS: atom_id res chain seq x y z
N MET A 1 22.56 8.82 5.57
CA MET A 1 21.80 10.06 5.83
C MET A 1 20.29 9.82 5.83
N GLY A 2 19.86 8.71 6.42
CA GLY A 2 18.45 8.35 6.50
C GLY A 2 17.58 9.31 7.32
N SER A 3 18.17 10.14 8.20
CA SER A 3 17.41 11.09 9.01
C SER A 3 16.85 12.28 8.23
N THR A 4 17.44 12.63 7.09
CA THR A 4 16.95 13.74 6.26
C THR A 4 15.71 13.37 5.44
N GLU A 5 15.51 12.12 5.15
CA GLU A 5 14.32 11.65 4.41
C GLU A 5 13.05 11.74 5.25
N PHE A 6 13.14 11.46 6.55
CA PHE A 6 12.01 11.57 7.45
C PHE A 6 11.60 13.02 7.75
N THR A 7 12.52 13.96 7.71
CA THR A 7 12.21 15.38 7.91
C THR A 7 11.52 16.03 6.73
N ASP A 8 11.56 15.40 5.57
CA ASP A 8 10.96 15.90 4.35
C ASP A 8 9.53 15.38 4.08
N PHE A 9 8.94 14.62 5.00
CA PHE A 9 7.56 14.13 4.85
C PHE A 9 6.54 15.26 4.60
N ASN A 10 6.79 16.45 5.10
CA ASN A 10 5.92 17.61 4.87
C ASN A 10 5.94 18.10 3.40
N LYS A 11 6.92 17.69 2.60
CA LYS A 11 7.01 17.98 1.17
C LYS A 11 6.35 16.91 0.30
N LEU A 12 5.98 15.78 0.90
CA LEU A 12 5.39 14.67 0.18
C LEU A 12 3.89 14.89 -0.01
N GLN A 13 3.41 14.48 -1.17
CA GLN A 13 1.98 14.38 -1.43
C GLN A 13 1.45 13.03 -0.96
N LYS A 14 0.22 13.01 -0.47
CA LYS A 14 -0.43 11.82 0.07
C LYS A 14 -1.53 11.34 -0.88
N PHE A 15 -1.51 10.05 -1.20
CA PHE A 15 -2.56 9.42 -1.98
C PHE A 15 -3.18 8.31 -1.15
N TYR A 16 -4.50 8.36 -0.95
CA TYR A 16 -5.24 7.52 -0.03
C TYR A 16 -5.93 6.39 -0.75
N TYR A 17 -5.84 5.21 -0.15
CA TYR A 17 -6.51 3.99 -0.58
C TYR A 17 -7.15 3.32 0.63
N ALA A 18 -8.29 2.68 0.43
CA ALA A 18 -8.95 1.96 1.51
C ALA A 18 -9.74 0.77 0.97
N ARG A 19 -9.97 -0.24 1.82
CA ARG A 19 -10.92 -1.30 1.55
C ARG A 19 -11.40 -1.95 2.83
N GLN A 20 -12.66 -2.38 2.82
CA GLN A 20 -13.29 -3.19 3.87
C GLN A 20 -13.47 -4.63 3.36
N ASP A 21 -13.61 -5.55 4.31
CA ASP A 21 -13.97 -6.96 4.05
C ASP A 21 -13.08 -7.62 2.98
N MET A 22 -11.78 -7.56 3.21
CA MET A 22 -10.81 -8.18 2.32
C MET A 22 -10.72 -9.67 2.62
N GLY A 23 -11.46 -10.46 1.87
CA GLY A 23 -11.35 -11.92 1.89
C GLY A 23 -10.00 -12.43 1.40
N THR A 24 -9.88 -13.74 1.24
CA THR A 24 -8.69 -14.37 0.64
C THR A 24 -8.58 -14.06 -0.86
N GLY A 25 -7.39 -14.23 -1.42
CA GLY A 25 -7.13 -14.01 -2.84
C GLY A 25 -6.60 -12.63 -3.16
N THR A 26 -6.75 -12.23 -4.40
CA THR A 26 -6.22 -10.96 -4.92
C THR A 26 -7.30 -9.89 -4.90
N VAL A 27 -7.02 -8.79 -4.21
CA VAL A 27 -7.97 -7.69 -3.99
C VAL A 27 -7.27 -6.35 -4.19
N ASP A 28 -7.90 -5.46 -4.96
CA ASP A 28 -7.43 -4.09 -5.13
C ASP A 28 -8.03 -3.17 -4.06
N LEU A 29 -7.20 -2.30 -3.47
CA LEU A 29 -7.69 -1.21 -2.63
C LEU A 29 -8.41 -0.18 -3.51
N ARG A 30 -9.34 0.56 -2.91
CA ARG A 30 -10.14 1.58 -3.58
C ARG A 30 -9.62 2.98 -3.29
N ILE A 31 -9.73 3.84 -4.27
CA ILE A 31 -9.60 5.29 -4.06
C ILE A 31 -10.92 5.86 -3.49
N PRO A 32 -10.91 7.05 -2.88
CA PRO A 32 -12.15 7.72 -2.51
C PRO A 32 -13.12 7.81 -3.70
N ASN A 33 -14.37 7.39 -3.48
CA ASN A 33 -15.41 7.28 -4.52
C ASN A 33 -15.13 6.25 -5.63
N GLY A 34 -14.13 5.39 -5.46
CA GLY A 34 -13.91 4.26 -6.35
C GLY A 34 -15.01 3.21 -6.19
N GLY A 35 -15.50 2.68 -7.31
CA GLY A 35 -16.54 1.66 -7.31
C GLY A 35 -16.03 0.26 -6.93
N ASP A 36 -16.95 -0.67 -6.79
CA ASP A 36 -16.67 -2.10 -6.55
C ASP A 36 -16.10 -2.82 -7.79
N GLY A 37 -15.93 -2.08 -8.85
CA GLY A 37 -15.57 -2.64 -10.14
C GLY A 37 -14.09 -2.93 -10.32
N GLU A 38 -13.75 -3.14 -11.53
CA GLU A 38 -12.48 -3.63 -12.00
C GLU A 38 -11.26 -2.84 -11.52
N ALA A 39 -10.17 -3.54 -11.35
CA ALA A 39 -8.86 -3.05 -10.92
C ALA A 39 -8.39 -1.75 -11.60
N ASN A 40 -8.82 -1.54 -12.82
CA ASN A 40 -8.39 -0.41 -13.65
C ASN A 40 -9.00 0.94 -13.23
N LEU A 41 -10.04 0.93 -12.38
CA LEU A 41 -10.72 2.16 -11.94
C LEU A 41 -10.34 2.59 -10.51
N ASN A 42 -9.55 1.78 -9.81
CA ASN A 42 -9.16 2.03 -8.43
C ASN A 42 -7.72 2.56 -8.31
N GLY A 43 -7.41 3.59 -9.04
CA GLY A 43 -6.08 4.20 -9.02
C GLY A 43 -6.12 5.71 -9.07
N HIS A 44 -5.05 6.32 -8.59
CA HIS A 44 -4.85 7.76 -8.68
C HIS A 44 -4.02 8.09 -9.93
N PRO A 45 -4.54 8.91 -10.84
CA PRO A 45 -3.74 9.39 -11.98
C PRO A 45 -2.69 10.39 -11.48
N MET A 46 -1.45 10.21 -11.91
CA MET A 46 -0.34 11.07 -11.51
C MET A 46 -0.25 12.28 -12.44
N PRO A 47 -0.28 13.50 -11.90
CA PRO A 47 -0.26 14.72 -12.73
C PRO A 47 1.09 14.98 -13.38
N THR A 48 2.17 14.48 -12.78
CA THR A 48 3.55 14.61 -13.28
C THR A 48 4.36 13.39 -12.86
N SER A 49 5.59 13.27 -13.33
CA SER A 49 6.51 12.19 -12.92
C SER A 49 6.97 12.37 -11.47
N GLY A 50 7.43 11.28 -10.89
CA GLY A 50 7.91 11.27 -9.51
C GLY A 50 8.20 9.87 -9.00
N LYS A 51 8.26 9.76 -7.67
CA LYS A 51 8.52 8.49 -6.97
C LYS A 51 7.63 8.32 -5.76
N VAL A 52 7.21 7.08 -5.52
CA VAL A 52 6.68 6.68 -4.21
C VAL A 52 7.87 6.51 -3.27
N LYS A 53 7.88 7.25 -2.18
CA LYS A 53 8.97 7.31 -1.20
C LYS A 53 8.71 6.48 0.03
N ALA A 54 7.45 6.35 0.42
CA ALA A 54 7.05 5.61 1.60
C ALA A 54 5.60 5.14 1.49
N ILE A 55 5.27 4.16 2.32
CA ILE A 55 3.92 3.59 2.44
C ILE A 55 3.58 3.55 3.91
N THR A 56 2.43 4.09 4.28
CA THR A 56 1.86 3.92 5.62
C THR A 56 0.59 3.11 5.52
N MET A 57 0.47 2.09 6.35
CA MET A 57 -0.72 1.24 6.37
C MET A 57 -1.29 1.12 7.77
N LEU A 58 -2.61 1.10 7.84
CA LEU A 58 -3.38 0.70 9.00
C LEU A 58 -4.23 -0.49 8.59
N CYS A 59 -4.12 -1.57 9.35
CA CYS A 59 -4.97 -2.75 9.19
C CYS A 59 -5.75 -2.99 10.47
N SER A 60 -7.04 -3.23 10.37
CA SER A 60 -7.80 -3.84 11.45
C SER A 60 -8.07 -5.29 11.07
N GLY A 61 -7.68 -6.19 11.96
CA GLY A 61 -7.76 -7.60 11.68
C GLY A 61 -9.09 -8.21 12.05
N PRO A 62 -9.45 -9.30 11.40
CA PRO A 62 -10.28 -10.30 12.02
C PRO A 62 -9.53 -10.87 13.23
N ASP A 63 -10.18 -11.73 13.96
CA ASP A 63 -9.80 -12.25 15.26
C ASP A 63 -8.40 -12.86 15.39
N THR A 64 -7.73 -13.11 14.29
CA THR A 64 -6.34 -13.62 14.27
C THR A 64 -5.55 -12.98 13.16
N PRO A 65 -4.64 -12.05 13.48
CA PRO A 65 -3.59 -11.66 12.54
C PRO A 65 -2.85 -12.92 12.09
N SER A 66 -2.63 -13.05 10.80
CA SER A 66 -1.84 -14.18 10.30
C SER A 66 -0.42 -14.09 10.85
N THR A 67 0.09 -15.20 11.34
CA THR A 67 1.47 -15.35 11.82
C THR A 67 2.44 -15.67 10.69
N SER A 68 1.97 -15.77 9.48
CA SER A 68 2.77 -15.99 8.30
C SER A 68 2.59 -14.85 7.32
N ASN A 69 3.58 -14.59 6.47
CA ASN A 69 3.56 -13.60 5.39
C ASN A 69 2.45 -13.90 4.35
N ASP A 70 1.23 -14.09 4.82
CA ASP A 70 0.10 -14.44 3.96
C ASP A 70 -0.39 -13.27 3.11
N HIS A 71 0.07 -12.05 3.44
CA HIS A 71 -0.28 -10.85 2.72
C HIS A 71 0.91 -10.31 1.94
N THR A 72 0.82 -10.38 0.63
CA THR A 72 1.75 -9.70 -0.28
C THR A 72 1.08 -8.48 -0.87
N TRP A 73 1.73 -7.34 -0.76
CA TRP A 73 1.25 -6.06 -1.24
C TRP A 73 1.99 -5.63 -2.49
N MET A 74 1.33 -4.87 -3.32
CA MET A 74 1.86 -4.50 -4.62
C MET A 74 1.39 -3.10 -5.01
N ILE A 75 2.34 -2.23 -5.35
CA ILE A 75 2.06 -1.00 -6.08
C ILE A 75 2.07 -1.34 -7.56
N ARG A 76 1.02 -0.96 -8.28
CA ARG A 76 0.87 -1.25 -9.71
C ARG A 76 0.71 0.04 -10.50
N LYS A 77 1.19 0.01 -11.74
CA LYS A 77 0.94 1.06 -12.71
C LYS A 77 0.02 0.57 -13.83
N ASN A 78 -1.02 1.35 -14.12
CA ASN A 78 -1.88 1.16 -15.30
C ASN A 78 -2.54 -0.22 -15.38
N GLY A 79 -2.87 -0.82 -14.25
CA GLY A 79 -3.53 -2.13 -14.20
C GLY A 79 -2.64 -3.31 -14.58
N ASN A 80 -1.38 -3.09 -14.90
CA ASN A 80 -0.49 -4.17 -15.32
C ASN A 80 0.04 -4.97 -14.12
N SER A 81 0.09 -6.29 -14.25
CA SER A 81 0.39 -7.21 -13.15
C SER A 81 1.82 -7.74 -13.15
N SER A 82 2.61 -7.55 -14.18
CA SER A 82 3.85 -8.32 -14.31
C SER A 82 5.14 -7.52 -14.48
N SER A 83 5.10 -6.34 -15.05
CA SER A 83 6.33 -5.60 -15.37
C SER A 83 6.42 -4.20 -14.76
N ASN A 84 5.32 -3.71 -14.21
CA ASN A 84 5.21 -2.37 -13.64
C ASN A 84 4.67 -2.43 -12.22
N THR A 85 5.33 -3.22 -11.38
CA THR A 85 4.91 -3.45 -10.00
C THR A 85 6.09 -3.33 -9.06
N GLU A 86 5.82 -2.83 -7.87
CA GLU A 86 6.71 -2.91 -6.72
C GLU A 86 6.03 -3.76 -5.66
N THR A 87 6.69 -4.79 -5.19
CA THR A 87 6.13 -5.76 -4.25
C THR A 87 6.80 -5.64 -2.90
N PHE A 88 6.01 -5.67 -1.84
CA PHE A 88 6.47 -5.68 -0.46
C PHE A 88 5.60 -6.60 0.38
N ALA A 89 6.15 -7.13 1.46
CA ALA A 89 5.45 -8.05 2.34
C ALA A 89 5.84 -7.80 3.80
N PHE A 90 4.90 -7.99 4.69
CA PHE A 90 5.12 -7.90 6.13
C PHE A 90 4.10 -8.78 6.88
N ASP A 91 4.46 -9.18 8.08
CA ASP A 91 3.57 -9.88 8.99
C ASP A 91 2.85 -8.87 9.90
N ILE A 92 1.55 -9.02 10.03
CA ILE A 92 0.74 -8.07 10.80
C ILE A 92 1.10 -8.13 12.29
N ASP A 93 1.28 -9.33 12.82
CA ASP A 93 1.54 -9.53 14.24
C ASP A 93 2.98 -9.24 14.68
N THR A 94 3.97 -9.39 13.78
CA THR A 94 5.38 -9.22 14.12
C THR A 94 5.99 -7.91 13.63
N ASP A 95 5.54 -7.41 12.47
CA ASP A 95 6.15 -6.24 11.83
C ASP A 95 5.36 -4.95 12.07
N MET A 96 4.05 -5.06 12.28
CA MET A 96 3.20 -3.91 12.54
C MET A 96 3.11 -3.60 14.04
N THR A 97 2.95 -2.32 14.36
CA THR A 97 2.69 -1.88 15.73
C THR A 97 1.22 -1.99 16.06
N ASN A 98 0.89 -2.74 17.09
CA ASN A 98 -0.46 -2.81 17.64
C ASN A 98 -0.77 -1.53 18.44
N THR A 99 -1.77 -0.78 18.01
CA THR A 99 -2.11 0.52 18.61
C THR A 99 -3.19 0.43 19.67
N ASN A 100 -4.12 -0.52 19.58
CA ASN A 100 -5.24 -0.63 20.53
C ASN A 100 -5.87 -2.04 20.61
N GLY A 101 -5.08 -3.07 20.42
CA GLY A 101 -5.54 -4.46 20.48
C GLY A 101 -6.10 -5.02 19.16
N THR A 102 -6.67 -4.19 18.30
CA THR A 102 -7.29 -4.62 17.03
C THR A 102 -6.77 -3.88 15.80
N ASN A 103 -6.10 -2.77 16.00
CA ASN A 103 -5.55 -1.97 14.91
C ASN A 103 -4.02 -2.05 14.89
N TYR A 104 -3.49 -2.26 13.72
CA TYR A 104 -2.06 -2.43 13.47
C TYR A 104 -1.60 -1.41 12.46
N THR A 105 -0.47 -0.77 12.70
CA THR A 105 0.10 0.25 11.82
C THR A 105 1.54 -0.06 11.46
N ILE A 106 1.94 0.32 10.25
CA ILE A 106 3.33 0.24 9.78
C ILE A 106 3.63 1.40 8.84
N THR A 107 4.86 1.89 8.88
CA THR A 107 5.41 2.78 7.85
C THR A 107 6.61 2.10 7.22
N ILE A 108 6.60 1.98 5.91
CA ILE A 108 7.63 1.29 5.12
C ILE A 108 8.32 2.32 4.25
N VAL A 109 9.64 2.34 4.30
CA VAL A 109 10.50 3.19 3.47
C VAL A 109 11.45 2.34 2.65
N ASP A 110 12.20 2.98 1.76
CA ASP A 110 13.18 2.32 0.90
C ASP A 110 14.08 1.32 1.64
N GLY A 111 14.21 0.12 1.11
CA GLY A 111 14.99 -0.96 1.68
C GLY A 111 14.31 -1.79 2.77
N GLN A 112 13.07 -1.46 3.14
CA GLN A 112 12.31 -2.20 4.15
C GLN A 112 11.27 -3.13 3.52
N HIS A 113 11.11 -4.32 4.09
CA HIS A 113 10.07 -5.29 3.70
C HIS A 113 10.01 -5.61 2.20
N GLY A 114 11.14 -5.50 1.50
CA GLY A 114 11.22 -5.70 0.05
C GLY A 114 10.82 -4.49 -0.78
N PHE A 115 10.38 -3.40 -0.16
CA PHE A 115 10.03 -2.18 -0.86
C PHE A 115 11.27 -1.41 -1.32
N SER A 116 11.24 -0.94 -2.56
CA SER A 116 12.17 0.06 -3.11
C SER A 116 11.39 1.26 -3.62
N GLU A 117 12.00 2.43 -3.63
CA GLU A 117 11.37 3.62 -4.21
C GLU A 117 10.87 3.32 -5.63
N TYR A 118 9.61 3.64 -5.89
CA TYR A 118 8.92 3.24 -7.12
C TYR A 118 8.63 4.44 -8.01
N SER A 119 9.31 4.50 -9.15
CA SER A 119 9.19 5.59 -10.12
C SER A 119 7.95 5.45 -11.01
N PHE A 120 7.33 6.58 -11.32
CA PHE A 120 6.21 6.67 -12.24
C PHE A 120 6.35 7.91 -13.14
N ASN A 121 5.62 7.90 -14.27
CA ASN A 121 5.55 9.01 -15.21
C ASN A 121 4.23 9.78 -15.07
N ALA A 122 4.20 10.99 -15.61
CA ALA A 122 2.95 11.73 -15.77
C ALA A 122 1.91 10.88 -16.52
N GLY A 123 0.69 10.86 -16.02
CA GLY A 123 -0.41 10.08 -16.59
C GLY A 123 -0.49 8.62 -16.11
N ASP A 124 0.53 8.10 -15.43
CA ASP A 124 0.44 6.78 -14.85
C ASP A 124 -0.66 6.71 -13.78
N LEU A 125 -1.39 5.62 -13.76
CA LEU A 125 -2.41 5.32 -12.77
C LEU A 125 -1.80 4.43 -11.68
N LEU A 126 -1.61 4.98 -10.47
CA LEU A 126 -1.07 4.21 -9.33
C LEU A 126 -2.19 3.49 -8.59
N GLN A 127 -2.00 2.21 -8.35
CA GLN A 127 -2.95 1.30 -7.71
C GLN A 127 -2.25 0.50 -6.62
N ILE A 128 -3.01 0.08 -5.61
CA ILE A 128 -2.54 -0.83 -4.55
C ILE A 128 -3.33 -2.12 -4.63
N ARG A 129 -2.62 -3.23 -4.66
CA ARG A 129 -3.19 -4.58 -4.67
C ARG A 129 -2.64 -5.39 -3.50
N ARG A 130 -3.48 -6.20 -2.90
CA ARG A 130 -3.07 -7.25 -1.96
C ARG A 130 -3.36 -8.62 -2.55
N SER A 131 -2.45 -9.55 -2.37
CA SER A 131 -2.66 -10.98 -2.59
C SER A 131 -2.50 -11.72 -1.28
N SER A 132 -3.41 -12.63 -0.97
CA SER A 132 -3.36 -13.44 0.25
C SER A 132 -3.79 -14.86 -0.05
N SER A 133 -3.05 -15.82 0.51
CA SER A 133 -3.36 -17.25 0.40
C SER A 133 -4.25 -17.77 1.54
N GLY A 134 -4.31 -17.08 2.67
CA GLY A 134 -5.03 -17.57 3.84
C GLY A 134 -5.59 -16.52 4.78
N GLY A 135 -5.09 -15.28 4.73
CA GLY A 135 -5.50 -14.24 5.66
C GLY A 135 -6.64 -13.35 5.13
N THR A 136 -7.51 -12.93 6.04
CA THR A 136 -8.55 -11.91 5.78
C THR A 136 -8.27 -10.66 6.59
N LEU A 137 -8.75 -9.52 6.13
CA LEU A 137 -8.65 -8.24 6.83
C LEU A 137 -9.99 -7.52 6.77
N ASP A 138 -10.45 -6.99 7.90
CA ASP A 138 -11.73 -6.27 7.95
C ASP A 138 -11.62 -4.89 7.32
N ASN A 139 -10.57 -4.15 7.68
CA ASN A 139 -10.35 -2.81 7.15
C ASN A 139 -8.88 -2.58 6.87
N VAL A 140 -8.59 -1.94 5.75
CA VAL A 140 -7.27 -1.49 5.39
C VAL A 140 -7.33 -0.05 4.93
N ASN A 141 -6.45 0.79 5.48
CA ASN A 141 -6.16 2.12 4.96
C ASN A 141 -4.69 2.16 4.57
N CYS A 142 -4.41 2.65 3.39
CA CYS A 142 -3.06 2.78 2.87
C CYS A 142 -2.83 4.20 2.35
N VAL A 143 -1.69 4.76 2.69
CA VAL A 143 -1.25 6.06 2.17
C VAL A 143 0.05 5.87 1.43
N LEU A 144 0.07 6.23 0.16
CA LEU A 144 1.31 6.40 -0.58
C LEU A 144 1.83 7.82 -0.38
N TRP A 145 3.08 7.92 0.03
CA TRP A 145 3.80 9.18 0.16
C TRP A 145 4.65 9.38 -1.08
N VAL A 146 4.32 10.41 -1.84
CA VAL A 146 4.84 10.62 -3.20
C VAL A 146 5.60 11.93 -3.26
N MET A 147 6.78 11.89 -3.89
CA MET A 147 7.55 13.06 -4.26
C MET A 147 7.50 13.25 -5.77
N PHE A 148 6.98 14.37 -6.22
CA PHE A 148 7.01 14.75 -7.63
C PHE A 148 8.36 15.36 -8.02
N ASP A 149 8.76 15.14 -9.26
CA ASP A 149 9.99 15.73 -9.82
C ASP A 149 9.88 17.26 -10.00
#